data_061110c24abd2dfee6c95155be82f60e
#
_entry.id   061110c24abd2dfee6c95155be82f60e
#
_cell.length_a   1.000
_cell.length_b   1.000
_cell.length_c   1.000
_cell.angle_alpha   90.00
_cell.angle_beta   90.00
_cell.angle_gamma   90.00
#
_symmetry.space_group_name_H-M   'P 1'
#
loop_
_entity.id
_entity.type
_entity.pdbx_description
1 polymer ?
#
loop_
_entity_poly.entity_id
_entity_poly.type
_entity_poly.pdbx_seq_one_letter_code
_entity_poly.pdbx_strand_id
1 'polypeptide(L)'
;MSTVDIGPDEMQTRVVRFRELSPRPKPSVDDVPPEVTDFMTADRNYSYMAPAMEKISVIQKFAAMTGGDAGDAISVSVAVCSPGRGPALHAHFNTVEAFFCLSSRFAIEWGPTGEHSLVLEPWDFIHVPKGVVRTFRNVGTEEGALLVIIQGNRDDFDDVAYPEYVAQQITERFGEEALRKMTSGGRTFGTVIS
;
A
#
# COMPACT_ATOMS: atom_id res chain seq x y z
N MET A 1 15.52 -7.56 34.98
CA MET A 1 15.09 -7.90 33.63
C MET A 1 15.21 -9.41 33.49
N SER A 2 14.17 -10.09 33.02
CA SER A 2 14.23 -11.49 32.64
C SER A 2 14.36 -11.59 31.12
N THR A 3 15.24 -12.47 30.64
CA THR A 3 15.32 -12.81 29.20
C THR A 3 14.37 -13.96 28.91
N VAL A 4 13.91 -14.05 27.66
CA VAL A 4 13.15 -15.21 27.18
C VAL A 4 14.11 -16.02 26.31
N ASP A 5 14.22 -17.32 26.61
CA ASP A 5 14.96 -18.28 25.82
C ASP A 5 13.99 -19.08 24.97
N ILE A 6 14.22 -19.07 23.63
CA ILE A 6 13.38 -19.80 22.66
C ILE A 6 14.27 -20.74 21.83
N GLY A 7 13.77 -21.95 21.58
CA GLY A 7 14.48 -22.93 20.79
C GLY A 7 14.55 -22.59 19.29
N PRO A 8 15.46 -23.25 18.53
CA PRO A 8 15.61 -23.02 17.10
C PRO A 8 14.32 -23.21 16.29
N ASP A 9 13.51 -24.22 16.62
CA ASP A 9 12.26 -24.51 15.93
C ASP A 9 11.23 -23.39 16.14
N GLU A 10 11.13 -22.85 17.36
CA GLU A 10 10.26 -21.73 17.65
C GLU A 10 10.74 -20.46 16.91
N MET A 11 12.06 -20.20 16.93
CA MET A 11 12.62 -19.06 16.16
C MET A 11 12.34 -19.22 14.67
N GLN A 12 12.43 -20.44 14.12
CA GLN A 12 12.15 -20.71 12.71
C GLN A 12 10.70 -20.36 12.31
N THR A 13 9.72 -20.52 13.22
CA THR A 13 8.33 -20.14 12.94
C THR A 13 8.13 -18.64 12.73
N ARG A 14 9.10 -17.82 13.16
CA ARG A 14 9.09 -16.35 13.04
C ARG A 14 9.70 -15.85 11.73
N VAL A 15 10.18 -16.75 10.87
CA VAL A 15 10.73 -16.39 9.56
C VAL A 15 9.65 -16.43 8.49
N VAL A 16 9.56 -15.38 7.68
CA VAL A 16 8.78 -15.35 6.44
C VAL A 16 9.75 -15.34 5.27
N ARG A 17 9.63 -16.32 4.39
CA ARG A 17 10.43 -16.37 3.16
C ARG A 17 9.65 -15.72 2.02
N PHE A 18 10.21 -14.71 1.38
CA PHE A 18 9.56 -14.03 0.24
C PHE A 18 9.09 -15.01 -0.84
N ARG A 19 9.92 -16.01 -1.18
CA ARG A 19 9.61 -17.06 -2.16
C ARG A 19 8.40 -17.94 -1.81
N GLU A 20 7.96 -17.90 -0.54
CA GLU A 20 6.82 -18.68 -0.02
C GLU A 20 5.54 -17.81 0.06
N LEU A 21 5.67 -16.51 -0.20
CA LEU A 21 4.54 -15.59 -0.24
C LEU A 21 3.83 -15.66 -1.59
N SER A 22 2.52 -15.57 -1.55
CA SER A 22 1.69 -15.29 -2.72
C SER A 22 1.31 -13.82 -2.74
N PRO A 23 1.18 -13.20 -3.93
CA PRO A 23 0.68 -11.84 -4.00
C PRO A 23 -0.73 -11.75 -3.40
N ARG A 24 -1.02 -10.66 -2.70
CA ARG A 24 -2.36 -10.41 -2.21
C ARG A 24 -3.33 -10.28 -3.39
N PRO A 25 -4.55 -10.84 -3.28
CA PRO A 25 -5.59 -10.55 -4.25
C PRO A 25 -5.80 -9.04 -4.37
N LYS A 26 -5.92 -8.53 -5.60
CA LYS A 26 -6.31 -7.16 -5.81
C LYS A 26 -7.76 -6.96 -5.31
N PRO A 27 -8.06 -5.81 -4.68
CA PRO A 27 -9.44 -5.54 -4.26
C PRO A 27 -10.35 -5.53 -5.50
N SER A 28 -11.48 -6.20 -5.42
CA SER A 28 -12.50 -6.17 -6.46
C SER A 28 -13.71 -5.37 -5.99
N VAL A 29 -14.37 -4.71 -6.92
CA VAL A 29 -15.69 -4.12 -6.73
C VAL A 29 -16.60 -4.75 -7.78
N ASP A 30 -17.77 -5.21 -7.35
CA ASP A 30 -18.71 -5.90 -8.24
C ASP A 30 -19.04 -5.06 -9.47
N ASP A 31 -19.03 -5.71 -10.64
CA ASP A 31 -19.28 -5.10 -11.94
C ASP A 31 -18.33 -3.94 -12.35
N VAL A 32 -17.18 -3.78 -11.69
CA VAL A 32 -16.13 -2.85 -12.12
C VAL A 32 -15.11 -3.59 -12.96
N PRO A 33 -14.70 -3.07 -14.13
CA PRO A 33 -13.65 -3.70 -14.94
C PRO A 33 -12.35 -3.85 -14.14
N PRO A 34 -11.63 -5.00 -14.26
CA PRO A 34 -10.36 -5.22 -13.56
C PRO A 34 -9.30 -4.14 -13.83
N GLU A 35 -9.34 -3.53 -15.00
CA GLU A 35 -8.42 -2.47 -15.43
C GLU A 35 -8.50 -1.23 -14.54
N VAL A 36 -9.66 -0.95 -13.91
CA VAL A 36 -9.83 0.13 -12.94
C VAL A 36 -8.99 -0.17 -11.69
N THR A 37 -9.07 -1.39 -11.19
CA THR A 37 -8.26 -1.83 -10.04
C THR A 37 -6.77 -1.85 -10.40
N ASP A 38 -6.42 -2.29 -11.60
CA ASP A 38 -5.04 -2.27 -12.09
C ASP A 38 -4.47 -0.84 -12.17
N PHE A 39 -5.29 0.12 -12.56
CA PHE A 39 -4.91 1.54 -12.55
C PHE A 39 -4.67 2.05 -11.12
N MET A 40 -5.46 1.58 -10.15
CA MET A 40 -5.43 2.09 -8.77
C MET A 40 -4.39 1.42 -7.87
N THR A 41 -3.78 0.30 -8.29
CA THR A 41 -2.90 -0.51 -7.44
C THR A 41 -1.55 -0.81 -8.09
N ALA A 42 -0.56 -1.20 -7.27
CA ALA A 42 0.67 -1.83 -7.77
C ALA A 42 0.36 -3.12 -8.53
N ASP A 43 1.27 -3.59 -9.38
CA ASP A 43 1.06 -4.82 -10.14
C ASP A 43 0.86 -6.02 -9.20
N ARG A 44 1.73 -6.14 -8.19
CA ARG A 44 1.66 -7.18 -7.16
C ARG A 44 2.05 -6.60 -5.81
N ASN A 45 1.44 -7.10 -4.74
CA ASN A 45 1.76 -6.73 -3.38
C ASN A 45 1.87 -7.98 -2.50
N TYR A 46 3.00 -8.14 -1.83
CA TYR A 46 3.30 -9.27 -0.96
C TYR A 46 3.36 -8.80 0.49
N SER A 47 2.57 -9.40 1.38
CA SER A 47 2.51 -8.99 2.77
C SER A 47 3.37 -9.89 3.65
N TYR A 48 4.31 -9.31 4.39
CA TYR A 48 5.03 -9.99 5.46
C TYR A 48 4.22 -10.01 6.74
N MET A 49 3.61 -8.89 7.08
CA MET A 49 2.71 -8.76 8.22
C MET A 49 1.72 -7.61 8.01
N ALA A 50 0.53 -7.74 8.56
CA ALA A 50 -0.49 -6.70 8.60
C ALA A 50 -1.41 -6.93 9.79
N PRO A 51 -2.10 -5.89 10.29
CA PRO A 51 -3.17 -6.06 11.26
C PRO A 51 -4.27 -6.99 10.72
N ALA A 52 -4.99 -7.65 11.61
CA ALA A 52 -6.21 -8.38 11.23
C ALA A 52 -7.26 -7.37 10.77
N MET A 53 -7.57 -7.42 9.49
CA MET A 53 -8.67 -6.65 8.91
C MET A 53 -9.76 -7.64 8.50
N GLU A 54 -11.01 -7.37 8.86
CA GLU A 54 -12.14 -8.25 8.52
C GLU A 54 -12.32 -8.47 7.01
N LYS A 55 -11.87 -7.50 6.20
CA LYS A 55 -12.06 -7.51 4.74
C LYS A 55 -10.86 -8.02 3.94
N ILE A 56 -9.70 -8.22 4.57
CA ILE A 56 -8.49 -8.67 3.87
C ILE A 56 -7.99 -9.94 4.56
N SER A 57 -8.10 -11.07 3.86
CA SER A 57 -7.48 -12.32 4.32
C SER A 57 -5.95 -12.18 4.21
N VAL A 58 -5.33 -11.67 5.25
CA VAL A 58 -3.88 -11.61 5.38
C VAL A 58 -3.42 -12.72 6.28
N ILE A 59 -2.48 -13.52 5.82
CA ILE A 59 -1.83 -14.53 6.67
C ILE A 59 -1.02 -13.78 7.73
N GLN A 60 -1.55 -13.69 8.95
CA GLN A 60 -0.88 -13.09 10.09
C GLN A 60 0.06 -14.11 10.73
N LYS A 61 1.30 -14.14 10.30
CA LYS A 61 2.33 -14.91 11.05
C LYS A 61 2.80 -14.21 12.34
N PHE A 62 2.56 -12.89 12.48
CA PHE A 62 3.16 -12.09 13.57
C PHE A 62 2.18 -11.11 14.22
N ALA A 63 1.00 -11.57 14.57
CA ALA A 63 -0.01 -10.75 15.28
C ALA A 63 0.57 -10.08 16.55
N ALA A 64 1.56 -10.68 17.20
CA ALA A 64 2.23 -10.13 18.38
C ALA A 64 3.10 -8.88 18.11
N MET A 65 3.52 -8.64 16.86
CA MET A 65 4.27 -7.43 16.49
C MET A 65 3.35 -6.24 16.14
N THR A 66 2.07 -6.47 16.04
CA THR A 66 1.08 -5.46 15.66
C THR A 66 0.45 -4.78 16.88
N GLY A 67 1.26 -4.55 17.92
CA GLY A 67 0.88 -3.67 19.03
C GLY A 67 -0.23 -4.18 19.93
N GLY A 68 -0.09 -5.26 20.63
CA GLY A 68 -0.92 -5.71 21.76
C GLY A 68 -2.32 -5.06 21.88
N ASP A 69 -2.76 -4.82 23.10
CA ASP A 69 -4.04 -4.16 23.40
C ASP A 69 -4.03 -2.63 23.18
N ALA A 70 -2.90 -2.04 22.83
CA ALA A 70 -2.72 -0.59 22.76
C ALA A 70 -3.19 0.05 21.44
N GLY A 71 -3.68 -0.71 20.48
CA GLY A 71 -4.25 -0.18 19.23
C GLY A 71 -3.25 0.11 18.11
N ASP A 72 -1.99 0.38 18.39
CA ASP A 72 -0.99 0.64 17.34
C ASP A 72 -0.62 -0.62 16.56
N ALA A 73 -0.50 -0.49 15.26
CA ALA A 73 -0.20 -1.59 14.36
C ALA A 73 0.80 -1.18 13.27
N ILE A 74 1.50 -2.18 12.75
CA ILE A 74 2.44 -2.05 11.62
C ILE A 74 2.02 -3.02 10.52
N SER A 75 2.01 -2.53 9.28
CA SER A 75 1.97 -3.35 8.07
C SER A 75 3.30 -3.26 7.36
N VAL A 76 3.85 -4.39 6.95
CA VAL A 76 5.08 -4.47 6.14
C VAL A 76 4.81 -5.32 4.92
N SER A 77 4.96 -4.72 3.75
CA SER A 77 4.71 -5.38 2.47
C SER A 77 5.75 -4.98 1.41
N VAL A 78 5.81 -5.76 0.34
CA VAL A 78 6.59 -5.41 -0.85
C VAL A 78 5.65 -5.20 -2.01
N ALA A 79 5.66 -3.99 -2.57
CA ALA A 79 5.03 -3.67 -3.84
C ALA A 79 6.00 -3.97 -4.98
N VAL A 80 5.56 -4.74 -5.97
CA VAL A 80 6.32 -5.04 -7.17
C VAL A 80 5.63 -4.39 -8.35
N CYS A 81 6.39 -3.64 -9.15
CA CYS A 81 5.89 -2.86 -10.27
C CYS A 81 6.75 -3.03 -11.52
N SER A 82 6.13 -3.29 -12.64
CA SER A 82 6.75 -3.19 -13.97
C SER A 82 7.13 -1.74 -14.28
N PRO A 83 8.01 -1.47 -15.26
CA PRO A 83 8.34 -0.11 -15.70
C PRO A 83 7.09 0.73 -16.01
N GLY A 84 7.05 1.97 -15.51
CA GLY A 84 5.94 2.90 -15.65
C GLY A 84 4.73 2.61 -14.75
N ARG A 85 4.75 1.54 -13.95
CA ARG A 85 3.64 1.13 -13.09
C ARG A 85 3.80 1.61 -11.65
N GLY A 86 2.66 1.80 -11.00
CA GLY A 86 2.50 2.17 -9.60
C GLY A 86 1.02 2.40 -9.30
N PRO A 87 0.62 2.57 -8.03
CA PRO A 87 -0.77 2.85 -7.67
C PRO A 87 -1.20 4.25 -8.13
N ALA A 88 -2.51 4.53 -8.12
CA ALA A 88 -3.01 5.88 -8.29
C ALA A 88 -2.66 6.76 -7.08
N LEU A 89 -2.65 8.09 -7.29
CA LEU A 89 -2.51 9.07 -6.21
C LEU A 89 -3.55 8.84 -5.12
N HIS A 90 -3.12 8.80 -3.86
CA HIS A 90 -4.01 8.60 -2.70
C HIS A 90 -3.39 9.21 -1.45
N ALA A 91 -4.20 9.42 -0.43
CA ALA A 91 -3.76 9.87 0.89
C ALA A 91 -4.17 8.88 1.97
N HIS A 92 -3.39 8.83 3.05
CA HIS A 92 -3.72 8.21 4.31
C HIS A 92 -3.87 9.30 5.38
N PHE A 93 -5.02 9.39 6.03
CA PHE A 93 -5.30 10.45 7.00
C PHE A 93 -4.96 10.06 8.44
N ASN A 94 -5.03 8.79 8.75
CA ASN A 94 -4.83 8.27 10.10
C ASN A 94 -3.53 7.49 10.25
N THR A 95 -3.02 6.91 9.14
CA THR A 95 -1.77 6.16 9.13
C THR A 95 -0.65 6.96 8.46
N VAL A 96 0.60 6.66 8.82
CA VAL A 96 1.81 7.13 8.13
C VAL A 96 2.33 6.03 7.24
N GLU A 97 2.99 6.41 6.14
CA GLU A 97 3.57 5.45 5.22
C GLU A 97 5.03 5.79 4.94
N ALA A 98 5.84 4.75 4.80
CA ALA A 98 7.23 4.89 4.43
C ALA A 98 7.58 3.90 3.31
N PHE A 99 8.51 4.33 2.47
CA PHE A 99 9.00 3.54 1.35
C PHE A 99 10.51 3.34 1.46
N PHE A 100 10.94 2.12 1.18
CA PHE A 100 12.36 1.77 1.06
C PHE A 100 12.55 1.11 -0.31
N CYS A 101 13.37 1.73 -1.16
CA CYS A 101 13.64 1.20 -2.49
C CYS A 101 14.54 -0.04 -2.38
N LEU A 102 14.04 -1.21 -2.77
CA LEU A 102 14.80 -2.46 -2.74
C LEU A 102 15.53 -2.72 -4.05
N SER A 103 14.90 -2.38 -5.18
CA SER A 103 15.49 -2.58 -6.50
C SER A 103 14.85 -1.66 -7.53
N SER A 104 15.52 -1.46 -8.68
CA SER A 104 15.12 -0.52 -9.71
C SER A 104 15.16 0.92 -9.21
N ARG A 105 14.32 1.81 -9.74
CA ARG A 105 14.23 3.22 -9.36
C ARG A 105 12.77 3.60 -9.25
N PHE A 106 12.41 4.31 -8.18
CA PHE A 106 11.03 4.71 -7.96
C PHE A 106 10.90 6.23 -7.84
N ALA A 107 10.10 6.85 -8.72
CA ALA A 107 9.60 8.19 -8.48
C ALA A 107 8.56 8.12 -7.36
N ILE A 108 8.71 8.96 -6.36
CA ILE A 108 7.66 9.29 -5.39
C ILE A 108 7.07 10.60 -5.88
N GLU A 109 5.79 10.55 -6.25
CA GLU A 109 5.04 11.69 -6.75
C GLU A 109 4.06 12.14 -5.67
N TRP A 110 3.92 13.46 -5.42
CA TRP A 110 2.98 13.99 -4.43
C TRP A 110 2.38 15.32 -4.86
N GLY A 111 1.37 15.75 -4.13
CA GLY A 111 0.53 16.89 -4.46
C GLY A 111 -0.81 16.46 -5.04
N PRO A 112 -1.78 17.38 -5.15
CA PRO A 112 -3.15 17.09 -5.60
C PRO A 112 -3.24 16.37 -6.95
N THR A 113 -2.31 16.66 -7.84
CA THR A 113 -2.23 16.07 -9.19
C THR A 113 -0.94 15.28 -9.42
N GLY A 114 -0.10 15.13 -8.39
CA GLY A 114 1.22 14.48 -8.49
C GLY A 114 2.27 15.37 -9.14
N GLU A 115 2.13 16.69 -9.01
CA GLU A 115 2.97 17.70 -9.67
C GLU A 115 4.38 17.79 -9.09
N HIS A 116 4.62 17.26 -7.92
CA HIS A 116 5.93 17.17 -7.30
C HIS A 116 6.47 15.76 -7.41
N SER A 117 7.78 15.62 -7.55
CA SER A 117 8.41 14.32 -7.67
C SER A 117 9.85 14.32 -7.16
N LEU A 118 10.28 13.20 -6.62
CA LEU A 118 11.67 12.85 -6.39
C LEU A 118 11.90 11.38 -6.75
N VAL A 119 13.14 10.99 -7.00
CA VAL A 119 13.48 9.61 -7.34
C VAL A 119 14.26 8.97 -6.20
N LEU A 120 13.82 7.78 -5.79
CA LEU A 120 14.56 6.89 -4.91
C LEU A 120 15.38 5.91 -5.75
N GLU A 121 16.67 5.83 -5.44
CA GLU A 121 17.58 4.77 -5.90
C GLU A 121 17.53 3.58 -4.92
N PRO A 122 18.04 2.40 -5.29
CA PRO A 122 18.13 1.27 -4.35
C PRO A 122 18.80 1.68 -3.04
N TRP A 123 18.18 1.28 -1.92
CA TRP A 123 18.56 1.56 -0.53
C TRP A 123 18.16 2.96 -0.02
N ASP A 124 17.54 3.80 -0.85
CA ASP A 124 16.95 5.04 -0.36
C ASP A 124 15.65 4.79 0.40
N PHE A 125 15.38 5.66 1.36
CA PHE A 125 14.21 5.62 2.23
C PHE A 125 13.51 6.98 2.25
N ILE A 126 12.18 6.96 2.25
CA ILE A 126 11.36 8.15 2.49
C ILE A 126 10.22 7.84 3.45
N HIS A 127 9.93 8.78 4.33
CA HIS A 127 8.73 8.79 5.16
C HIS A 127 7.75 9.83 4.63
N VAL A 128 6.50 9.43 4.43
CA VAL A 128 5.42 10.31 3.96
C VAL A 128 4.48 10.60 5.12
N PRO A 129 4.30 11.88 5.49
CA PRO A 129 3.37 12.26 6.57
C PRO A 129 1.91 11.94 6.23
N LYS A 130 1.08 11.88 7.28
CA LYS A 130 -0.38 11.77 7.15
C LYS A 130 -0.93 12.92 6.31
N GLY A 131 -1.99 12.65 5.55
CA GLY A 131 -2.71 13.64 4.74
C GLY A 131 -2.01 14.03 3.44
N VAL A 132 -0.76 13.66 3.22
CA VAL A 132 -0.08 13.94 1.95
C VAL A 132 -0.62 13.02 0.86
N VAL A 133 -1.15 13.60 -0.22
CA VAL A 133 -1.50 12.87 -1.43
C VAL A 133 -0.21 12.46 -2.13
N ARG A 134 -0.02 11.16 -2.33
CA ARG A 134 1.21 10.60 -2.93
C ARG A 134 0.94 9.32 -3.70
N THR A 135 1.90 8.97 -4.51
CA THR A 135 2.03 7.67 -5.16
C THR A 135 3.51 7.34 -5.34
N PHE A 136 3.78 6.14 -5.81
CA PHE A 136 5.09 5.75 -6.32
C PHE A 136 4.96 5.13 -7.70
N ARG A 137 6.00 5.28 -8.52
CA ARG A 137 6.03 4.74 -9.88
C ARG A 137 7.42 4.19 -10.19
N ASN A 138 7.50 2.98 -10.69
CA ASN A 138 8.76 2.44 -11.18
C ASN A 138 9.20 3.21 -12.44
N VAL A 139 10.26 3.97 -12.33
CA VAL A 139 10.86 4.76 -13.44
C VAL A 139 12.14 4.12 -14.00
N GLY A 140 12.46 2.92 -13.54
CA GLY A 140 13.53 2.09 -14.11
C GLY A 140 13.08 1.36 -15.38
N THR A 141 13.99 0.57 -15.92
CA THR A 141 13.77 -0.19 -17.16
C THR A 141 13.36 -1.66 -16.93
N GLU A 142 13.42 -2.10 -15.67
CA GLU A 142 13.09 -3.46 -15.27
C GLU A 142 12.06 -3.46 -14.14
N GLU A 143 11.48 -4.62 -13.86
CA GLU A 143 10.60 -4.78 -12.70
C GLU A 143 11.33 -4.41 -11.42
N GLY A 144 10.69 -3.59 -10.58
CA GLY A 144 11.24 -3.07 -9.35
C GLY A 144 10.40 -3.45 -8.14
N ALA A 145 11.06 -3.47 -6.98
CA ALA A 145 10.48 -3.78 -5.69
C ALA A 145 10.67 -2.62 -4.71
N LEU A 146 9.59 -2.22 -4.04
CA LEU A 146 9.55 -1.20 -3.02
C LEU A 146 9.00 -1.80 -1.71
N LEU A 147 9.76 -1.73 -0.62
CA LEU A 147 9.23 -2.08 0.70
C LEU A 147 8.30 -0.96 1.16
N VAL A 148 7.10 -1.33 1.55
CA VAL A 148 6.06 -0.43 2.05
C VAL A 148 5.81 -0.73 3.50
N ILE A 149 5.94 0.28 4.35
CA ILE A 149 5.67 0.21 5.79
C ILE A 149 4.56 1.18 6.10
N ILE A 150 3.47 0.70 6.68
CA ILE A 150 2.35 1.53 7.15
C ILE A 150 2.24 1.36 8.66
N GLN A 151 2.15 2.48 9.39
CA GLN A 151 1.99 2.50 10.84
C GLN A 151 0.83 3.39 11.25
N GLY A 152 0.04 2.92 12.18
CA GLY A 152 -1.08 3.66 12.76
C GLY A 152 -1.91 2.82 13.70
N ASN A 153 -3.09 3.31 14.09
CA ASN A 153 -4.02 2.50 14.85
C ASN A 153 -4.55 1.37 13.96
N ARG A 154 -4.75 0.19 14.55
CA ARG A 154 -5.24 -1.02 13.86
C ARG A 154 -6.51 -0.78 13.07
N ASP A 155 -7.43 -0.01 13.62
CA ASP A 155 -8.74 0.22 13.02
C ASP A 155 -8.71 1.24 11.86
N ASP A 156 -7.57 1.90 11.65
CA ASP A 156 -7.40 2.98 10.68
C ASP A 156 -6.68 2.54 9.38
N PHE A 157 -6.40 1.27 9.18
CA PHE A 157 -5.64 0.79 8.02
C PHE A 157 -6.43 0.79 6.69
N ASP A 158 -7.73 1.08 6.73
CA ASP A 158 -8.59 1.28 5.54
C ASP A 158 -8.87 2.78 5.28
N ASP A 159 -7.93 3.65 5.65
CA ASP A 159 -8.05 5.11 5.59
C ASP A 159 -7.67 5.72 4.23
N VAL A 160 -7.63 4.91 3.17
CA VAL A 160 -7.25 5.34 1.83
C VAL A 160 -8.33 6.21 1.20
N ALA A 161 -7.93 7.42 0.77
CA ALA A 161 -8.78 8.31 0.01
C ALA A 161 -8.06 8.87 -1.23
N TYR A 162 -8.81 9.14 -2.28
CA TYR A 162 -8.30 9.53 -3.58
C TYR A 162 -8.67 10.99 -3.88
N PRO A 163 -7.74 11.81 -4.44
CA PRO A 163 -8.05 13.16 -4.86
C PRO A 163 -9.04 13.16 -6.04
N GLU A 164 -9.71 14.29 -6.23
CA GLU A 164 -10.63 14.51 -7.36
C GLU A 164 -9.99 14.22 -8.72
N TYR A 165 -8.70 14.49 -8.85
CA TYR A 165 -7.91 14.18 -10.05
C TYR A 165 -7.99 12.69 -10.44
N VAL A 166 -7.95 11.78 -9.47
CA VAL A 166 -8.08 10.33 -9.73
C VAL A 166 -9.50 9.98 -10.15
N ALA A 167 -10.52 10.60 -9.55
CA ALA A 167 -11.91 10.42 -9.98
C ALA A 167 -12.11 10.84 -11.45
N GLN A 168 -11.55 11.98 -11.84
CA GLN A 168 -11.55 12.44 -13.22
C GLN A 168 -10.87 11.45 -14.16
N GLN A 169 -9.68 10.96 -13.81
CA GLN A 169 -8.97 9.95 -14.59
C GLN A 169 -9.76 8.64 -14.76
N ILE A 170 -10.46 8.19 -13.71
CA ILE A 170 -11.34 7.01 -13.79
C ILE A 170 -12.49 7.27 -14.75
N THR A 171 -13.15 8.43 -14.64
CA THR A 171 -14.25 8.81 -15.53
C THR A 171 -13.79 8.89 -16.99
N GLU A 172 -12.66 9.52 -17.26
CA GLU A 172 -12.12 9.67 -18.62
C GLU A 172 -11.72 8.32 -19.26
N ARG A 173 -11.16 7.41 -18.48
CA ARG A 173 -10.65 6.12 -19.01
C ARG A 173 -11.67 5.00 -19.02
N PHE A 174 -12.56 4.99 -18.03
CA PHE A 174 -13.44 3.84 -17.78
C PHE A 174 -14.93 4.22 -17.70
N GLY A 175 -15.25 5.52 -17.80
CA GLY A 175 -16.61 6.04 -17.76
C GLY A 175 -17.15 6.36 -16.36
N GLU A 176 -18.19 7.18 -16.29
CA GLU A 176 -18.84 7.61 -15.04
C GLU A 176 -19.39 6.44 -14.22
N GLU A 177 -19.86 5.40 -14.90
CA GLU A 177 -20.40 4.20 -14.24
C GLU A 177 -19.34 3.47 -13.40
N ALA A 178 -18.09 3.41 -13.88
CA ALA A 178 -16.98 2.82 -13.13
C ALA A 178 -16.70 3.62 -11.84
N LEU A 179 -16.65 4.95 -11.92
CA LEU A 179 -16.47 5.81 -10.75
C LEU A 179 -17.64 5.64 -9.75
N ARG A 180 -18.89 5.63 -10.23
CA ARG A 180 -20.06 5.45 -9.39
C ARG A 180 -20.01 4.10 -8.63
N LYS A 181 -19.65 3.03 -9.30
CA LYS A 181 -19.51 1.70 -8.70
C LYS A 181 -18.36 1.65 -7.68
N MET A 182 -17.22 2.25 -7.97
CA MET A 182 -16.10 2.35 -7.02
C MET A 182 -16.51 3.10 -5.75
N THR A 183 -17.24 4.21 -5.89
CA THR A 183 -17.74 4.99 -4.75
C THR A 183 -18.76 4.21 -3.93
N SER A 184 -19.73 3.54 -4.56
CA SER A 184 -20.70 2.70 -3.87
C SER A 184 -20.09 1.47 -3.23
N GLY A 185 -18.96 0.99 -3.76
CA GLY A 185 -18.12 -0.07 -3.18
C GLY A 185 -17.22 0.39 -2.01
N GLY A 186 -17.40 1.63 -1.54
CA GLY A 186 -16.75 2.16 -0.34
C GLY A 186 -15.42 2.88 -0.61
N ARG A 187 -15.08 3.23 -1.85
CA ARG A 187 -13.91 4.06 -2.15
C ARG A 187 -14.26 5.54 -1.97
N THR A 188 -13.39 6.27 -1.29
CA THR A 188 -13.56 7.71 -1.05
C THR A 188 -12.81 8.51 -2.09
N PHE A 189 -13.50 9.40 -2.80
CA PHE A 189 -12.95 10.32 -3.78
C PHE A 189 -13.27 11.77 -3.39
N GLY A 190 -12.52 12.73 -3.96
CA GLY A 190 -12.75 14.15 -3.73
C GLY A 190 -12.19 14.66 -2.41
N THR A 191 -11.07 14.11 -1.93
CA THR A 191 -10.38 14.62 -0.73
C THR A 191 -9.94 16.05 -0.96
N VAL A 192 -10.45 16.96 -0.13
CA VAL A 192 -10.04 18.37 -0.15
C VAL A 192 -8.68 18.47 0.50
N ILE A 193 -7.72 18.98 -0.27
CA ILE A 193 -6.42 19.37 0.25
C ILE A 193 -6.56 20.84 0.65
N SER A 194 -6.57 21.10 1.95
CA SER A 194 -6.54 22.45 2.52
C SER A 194 -5.10 22.99 2.59
#